data_27f45e123af6919271c215cb3ad776ad
#
_entry.id   27f45e123af6919271c215cb3ad776ad
#
_cell.length_a   1.000
_cell.length_b   1.000
_cell.length_c   1.000
_cell.angle_alpha   90.00
_cell.angle_beta   90.00
_cell.angle_gamma   90.00
#
_symmetry.space_group_name_H-M   'P 1'
#
loop_
_entity.id
_entity.type
_entity.pdbx_description
1 polymer ?
#
loop_
_entity_poly.entity_id
_entity_poly.type
_entity_poly.pdbx_seq_one_letter_code
_entity_poly.pdbx_strand_id
1 'polypeptide(L)'
;MTVSPTDRMISSAYSATIRGRQDIDIYPQVGGMLTKVSVTEGQRVKSGQTLFIIDQVPYEAALQTAVANVESAKASLATAQLTYDSKEELYKENVVSAFDLSTAKNSLLAAKAQLAQAKAQEVSARNNLSYTVVKSPADGVVGTLPYRVGALVSSSIPEPLTTVSGNSDMY
;
A
#
# COMPACT_ATOMS: atom_id res chain seq x y z
N MET A 1 3.59 63.36 51.42
CA MET A 1 3.01 62.21 50.66
C MET A 1 3.98 61.05 50.83
N THR A 2 3.60 60.03 51.58
CA THR A 2 4.40 58.81 51.80
C THR A 2 3.93 57.76 50.80
N VAL A 3 4.80 57.35 49.89
CA VAL A 3 4.54 56.27 48.96
C VAL A 3 4.96 54.98 49.65
N SER A 4 4.02 54.08 49.87
CA SER A 4 4.29 52.73 50.37
C SER A 4 4.37 51.75 49.23
N PRO A 5 5.36 50.85 49.22
CA PRO A 5 5.42 49.77 48.20
C PRO A 5 4.27 48.80 48.40
N THR A 6 3.55 48.52 47.34
CA THR A 6 2.47 47.49 47.30
C THR A 6 2.90 46.39 46.35
N ASP A 7 2.97 45.16 46.87
CA ASP A 7 3.21 43.99 46.05
C ASP A 7 1.99 43.70 45.15
N ARG A 8 2.17 43.79 43.85
CA ARG A 8 1.16 43.41 42.84
C ARG A 8 1.65 42.14 42.13
N MET A 9 0.88 41.09 42.23
CA MET A 9 1.08 39.94 41.39
C MET A 9 0.70 40.29 39.94
N ILE A 10 1.67 40.25 39.07
CA ILE A 10 1.46 40.37 37.62
C ILE A 10 1.40 38.93 37.07
N SER A 11 0.23 38.48 36.62
CA SER A 11 0.07 37.22 35.93
C SER A 11 0.08 37.46 34.42
N SER A 12 1.03 36.83 33.71
CA SER A 12 1.07 36.81 32.26
C SER A 12 0.59 35.42 31.78
N ALA A 13 -0.44 35.38 30.96
CA ALA A 13 -0.89 34.15 30.34
C ALA A 13 -0.14 33.93 29.00
N TYR A 14 0.53 32.82 28.89
CA TYR A 14 1.19 32.41 27.63
C TYR A 14 0.41 31.26 27.03
N SER A 15 0.07 31.37 25.74
CA SER A 15 -0.52 30.28 24.98
C SER A 15 0.59 29.27 24.64
N ALA A 16 0.42 28.03 25.08
CA ALA A 16 1.31 26.93 24.72
C ALA A 16 0.51 25.83 24.00
N THR A 17 1.06 25.31 22.93
CA THR A 17 0.51 24.15 22.23
C THR A 17 1.33 22.92 22.61
N ILE A 18 0.69 21.93 23.22
CA ILE A 18 1.33 20.66 23.54
C ILE A 18 1.23 19.79 22.29
N ARG A 19 2.37 19.30 21.79
CA ARG A 19 2.46 18.34 20.69
C ARG A 19 3.07 17.04 21.17
N GLY A 20 2.62 15.92 20.58
CA GLY A 20 3.27 14.64 20.79
C GLY A 20 4.71 14.65 20.24
N ARG A 21 5.59 13.83 20.81
CA ARG A 21 6.99 13.69 20.36
C ARG A 21 7.11 13.22 18.92
N GLN A 22 6.16 12.44 18.44
CA GLN A 22 6.05 11.95 17.07
C GLN A 22 4.60 12.05 16.62
N ASP A 23 4.32 13.03 15.79
CA ASP A 23 3.05 13.16 15.08
C ASP A 23 3.24 12.58 13.67
N ILE A 24 2.50 11.53 13.33
CA ILE A 24 2.58 10.85 12.05
C ILE A 24 1.29 11.13 11.27
N ASP A 25 1.41 11.88 10.19
CA ASP A 25 0.29 12.16 9.30
C ASP A 25 0.01 10.95 8.40
N ILE A 26 -1.24 10.50 8.40
CA ILE A 26 -1.69 9.33 7.67
C ILE A 26 -2.36 9.77 6.37
N TYR A 27 -1.70 9.47 5.25
CA TYR A 27 -2.21 9.71 3.90
C TYR A 27 -2.62 8.39 3.24
N PRO A 28 -3.67 8.38 2.41
CA PRO A 28 -4.01 7.22 1.61
C PRO A 28 -2.99 7.03 0.49
N GLN A 29 -2.59 5.79 0.22
CA GLN A 29 -1.67 5.48 -0.88
C GLN A 29 -2.39 5.21 -2.20
N VAL A 30 -3.71 4.97 -2.11
CA VAL A 30 -4.59 4.72 -3.27
C VAL A 30 -5.84 5.58 -3.18
N GLY A 31 -6.44 5.88 -4.34
CA GLY A 31 -7.66 6.67 -4.43
C GLY A 31 -8.91 5.83 -4.30
N GLY A 32 -9.99 6.40 -3.82
CA GLY A 32 -11.30 5.75 -3.75
C GLY A 32 -12.20 6.37 -2.70
N MET A 33 -13.41 5.84 -2.57
CA MET A 33 -14.37 6.27 -1.57
C MET A 33 -14.08 5.60 -0.23
N LEU A 34 -14.15 6.34 0.88
CA LEU A 34 -14.07 5.76 2.22
C LEU A 34 -15.36 4.97 2.51
N THR A 35 -15.24 3.65 2.62
CA THR A 35 -16.36 2.76 2.94
C THR A 35 -16.54 2.59 4.43
N LYS A 36 -15.45 2.68 5.20
CA LYS A 36 -15.49 2.53 6.65
C LYS A 36 -14.42 3.37 7.35
N VAL A 37 -14.81 4.00 8.46
CA VAL A 37 -13.91 4.60 9.44
C VAL A 37 -14.03 3.76 10.71
N SER A 38 -12.92 3.14 11.14
CA SER A 38 -12.91 2.15 12.24
C SER A 38 -12.45 2.72 13.57
N VAL A 39 -12.19 4.03 13.62
CA VAL A 39 -11.66 4.72 14.80
C VAL A 39 -12.41 6.01 15.05
N THR A 40 -12.31 6.53 16.28
CA THR A 40 -12.85 7.82 16.70
C THR A 40 -11.72 8.75 17.11
N GLU A 41 -12.00 10.07 17.07
CA GLU A 41 -11.05 11.09 17.53
C GLU A 41 -10.69 10.87 19.01
N GLY A 42 -9.43 10.99 19.34
CA GLY A 42 -8.91 10.74 20.68
C GLY A 42 -8.75 9.27 21.06
N GLN A 43 -9.10 8.33 20.18
CA GLN A 43 -8.96 6.89 20.45
C GLN A 43 -7.51 6.46 20.43
N ARG A 44 -7.12 5.61 21.40
CA ARG A 44 -5.82 4.94 21.37
C ARG A 44 -5.82 3.79 20.36
N VAL A 45 -4.78 3.74 19.55
CA VAL A 45 -4.59 2.73 18.52
C VAL A 45 -3.21 2.09 18.65
N LYS A 46 -3.11 0.84 18.18
CA LYS A 46 -1.85 0.08 18.11
C LYS A 46 -1.33 0.06 16.68
N SER A 47 -0.03 -0.10 16.54
CA SER A 47 0.61 -0.37 15.25
C SER A 47 -0.07 -1.56 14.55
N GLY A 48 -0.37 -1.39 13.25
CA GLY A 48 -1.10 -2.37 12.44
C GLY A 48 -2.63 -2.34 12.59
N GLN A 49 -3.19 -1.57 13.53
CA GLN A 49 -4.64 -1.44 13.68
C GLN A 49 -5.25 -0.72 12.49
N THR A 50 -6.36 -1.26 11.95
CA THR A 50 -7.09 -0.64 10.83
C THR A 50 -7.77 0.65 11.27
N LEU A 51 -7.50 1.73 10.55
CA LEU A 51 -8.08 3.05 10.78
C LEU A 51 -9.22 3.32 9.78
N PHE A 52 -8.94 3.14 8.49
CA PHE A 52 -9.87 3.40 7.39
C PHE A 52 -9.89 2.25 6.41
N ILE A 53 -11.01 2.10 5.71
CA ILE A 53 -11.16 1.19 4.59
C ILE A 53 -11.66 2.00 3.39
N ILE A 54 -10.91 1.96 2.31
CA ILE A 54 -11.25 2.53 1.01
C ILE A 54 -11.96 1.45 0.20
N ASP A 55 -12.79 1.82 -0.75
CA ASP A 55 -13.51 0.89 -1.63
C ASP A 55 -12.53 -0.11 -2.29
N GLN A 56 -12.72 -1.39 -1.98
CA GLN A 56 -11.84 -2.47 -2.40
C GLN A 56 -12.25 -3.10 -3.73
N VAL A 57 -13.52 -2.93 -4.12
CA VAL A 57 -14.11 -3.63 -5.29
C VAL A 57 -13.28 -3.45 -6.57
N PRO A 58 -12.87 -2.24 -6.99
CA PRO A 58 -12.07 -2.08 -8.21
C PRO A 58 -10.67 -2.71 -8.09
N TYR A 59 -10.08 -2.72 -6.89
CA TYR A 59 -8.76 -3.30 -6.64
C TYR A 59 -8.80 -4.84 -6.60
N GLU A 60 -9.86 -5.42 -6.06
CA GLU A 60 -10.11 -6.87 -6.09
C GLU A 60 -10.28 -7.34 -7.53
N ALA A 61 -11.07 -6.65 -8.34
CA ALA A 61 -11.24 -6.96 -9.76
C ALA A 61 -9.92 -6.86 -10.54
N ALA A 62 -9.11 -5.84 -10.26
CA ALA A 62 -7.78 -5.69 -10.86
C ALA A 62 -6.83 -6.83 -10.45
N LEU A 63 -6.84 -7.24 -9.18
CA LEU A 63 -6.06 -8.39 -8.70
C LEU A 63 -6.52 -9.68 -9.38
N GLN A 64 -7.82 -9.93 -9.48
CA GLN A 64 -8.36 -11.12 -10.14
C GLN A 64 -7.93 -11.19 -11.62
N THR A 65 -7.95 -10.06 -12.31
CA THR A 65 -7.47 -9.95 -13.69
C THR A 65 -5.97 -10.28 -13.78
N ALA A 66 -5.16 -9.74 -12.87
CA ALA A 66 -3.72 -10.02 -12.84
C ALA A 66 -3.42 -11.49 -12.55
N VAL A 67 -4.16 -12.13 -11.64
CA VAL A 67 -4.05 -13.57 -11.36
C VAL A 67 -4.40 -14.40 -12.61
N ALA A 68 -5.48 -14.06 -13.32
CA ALA A 68 -5.83 -14.75 -14.55
C ALA A 68 -4.72 -14.63 -15.63
N ASN A 69 -4.09 -13.47 -15.74
CA ASN A 69 -2.95 -13.27 -16.65
C ASN A 69 -1.74 -14.14 -16.25
N VAL A 70 -1.47 -14.33 -14.97
CA VAL A 70 -0.42 -15.25 -14.49
C VAL A 70 -0.75 -16.69 -14.89
N GLU A 71 -1.98 -17.14 -14.73
CA GLU A 71 -2.37 -18.50 -15.13
C GLU A 71 -2.26 -18.71 -16.66
N SER A 72 -2.66 -17.71 -17.44
CA SER A 72 -2.47 -17.73 -18.90
C SER A 72 -0.98 -17.81 -19.30
N ALA A 73 -0.14 -17.02 -18.66
CA ALA A 73 1.31 -17.04 -18.91
C ALA A 73 1.97 -18.36 -18.47
N LYS A 74 1.48 -18.99 -17.38
CA LYS A 74 1.91 -20.34 -16.97
C LYS A 74 1.56 -21.40 -18.02
N ALA A 75 0.37 -21.35 -18.57
CA ALA A 75 -0.04 -22.27 -19.62
C ALA A 75 0.82 -22.10 -20.89
N SER A 76 1.10 -20.86 -21.28
CA SER A 76 1.99 -20.54 -22.40
C SER A 76 3.41 -21.05 -22.16
N LEU A 77 3.93 -20.89 -20.94
CA LEU A 77 5.23 -21.42 -20.54
C LEU A 77 5.25 -22.95 -20.60
N ALA A 78 4.22 -23.63 -20.11
CA ALA A 78 4.15 -25.09 -20.16
C ALA A 78 4.17 -25.61 -21.60
N THR A 79 3.45 -24.97 -22.52
CA THR A 79 3.47 -25.29 -23.95
C THR A 79 4.83 -25.07 -24.57
N ALA A 80 5.49 -23.93 -24.29
CA ALA A 80 6.82 -23.62 -24.81
C ALA A 80 7.87 -24.59 -24.24
N GLN A 81 7.76 -24.99 -22.99
CA GLN A 81 8.63 -25.98 -22.36
C GLN A 81 8.49 -27.34 -23.04
N LEU A 82 7.27 -27.82 -23.23
CA LEU A 82 7.00 -29.10 -23.90
C LEU A 82 7.56 -29.08 -25.33
N THR A 83 7.37 -27.98 -26.05
CA THR A 83 7.91 -27.83 -27.42
C THR A 83 9.43 -27.86 -27.41
N TYR A 84 10.09 -27.21 -26.48
CA TYR A 84 11.53 -27.21 -26.34
C TYR A 84 12.03 -28.64 -26.02
N ASP A 85 11.45 -29.32 -25.06
CA ASP A 85 11.84 -30.66 -24.61
C ASP A 85 11.72 -31.66 -25.78
N SER A 86 10.59 -31.62 -26.51
CA SER A 86 10.41 -32.47 -27.72
C SER A 86 11.45 -32.18 -28.83
N LYS A 87 11.75 -30.89 -29.06
CA LYS A 87 12.79 -30.52 -30.07
C LYS A 87 14.19 -30.91 -29.60
N GLU A 88 14.48 -30.88 -28.30
CA GLU A 88 15.75 -31.34 -27.76
C GLU A 88 15.96 -32.84 -27.95
N GLU A 89 14.91 -33.66 -27.73
CA GLU A 89 14.98 -35.12 -27.99
C GLU A 89 15.20 -35.42 -29.47
N LEU A 90 14.41 -34.79 -30.35
CA LEU A 90 14.56 -34.98 -31.80
C LEU A 90 15.90 -34.49 -32.33
N TYR A 91 16.51 -33.50 -31.73
CA TYR A 91 17.84 -33.02 -32.06
C TYR A 91 18.94 -34.05 -31.70
N LYS A 92 18.80 -34.72 -30.54
CA LYS A 92 19.69 -35.82 -30.12
C LYS A 92 19.69 -36.99 -31.14
N GLU A 93 18.52 -37.21 -31.77
CA GLU A 93 18.34 -38.22 -32.79
C GLU A 93 18.69 -37.73 -34.23
N ASN A 94 19.21 -36.50 -34.38
CA ASN A 94 19.52 -35.83 -35.65
C ASN A 94 18.31 -35.65 -36.60
N VAL A 95 17.08 -35.57 -36.05
CA VAL A 95 15.84 -35.38 -36.83
C VAL A 95 15.55 -33.91 -37.12
N VAL A 96 15.99 -33.00 -36.23
CA VAL A 96 15.77 -31.54 -36.38
C VAL A 96 17.10 -30.77 -36.41
N SER A 97 17.07 -29.56 -36.98
CA SER A 97 18.24 -28.70 -37.06
C SER A 97 18.57 -27.98 -35.75
N ALA A 98 19.83 -27.57 -35.58
CA ALA A 98 20.24 -26.72 -34.48
C ALA A 98 19.47 -25.37 -34.45
N PHE A 99 19.05 -24.90 -35.62
CA PHE A 99 18.23 -23.70 -35.75
C PHE A 99 16.84 -23.89 -35.12
N ASP A 100 16.19 -25.06 -35.39
CA ASP A 100 14.88 -25.38 -34.81
C ASP A 100 14.93 -25.48 -33.29
N LEU A 101 15.97 -26.10 -32.73
CA LEU A 101 16.18 -26.19 -31.30
C LEU A 101 16.42 -24.80 -30.70
N SER A 102 17.24 -23.95 -31.33
CA SER A 102 17.51 -22.59 -30.88
C SER A 102 16.23 -21.74 -30.89
N THR A 103 15.39 -21.89 -31.91
CA THR A 103 14.13 -21.18 -32.02
C THR A 103 13.16 -21.58 -30.87
N ALA A 104 13.07 -22.89 -30.59
CA ALA A 104 12.26 -23.38 -29.47
C ALA A 104 12.78 -22.88 -28.14
N LYS A 105 14.11 -22.83 -27.94
CA LYS A 105 14.74 -22.27 -26.75
C LYS A 105 14.40 -20.79 -26.55
N ASN A 106 14.48 -20.01 -27.63
CA ASN A 106 14.15 -18.58 -27.58
C ASN A 106 12.66 -18.37 -27.24
N SER A 107 11.78 -19.20 -27.79
CA SER A 107 10.34 -19.17 -27.46
C SER A 107 10.09 -19.51 -25.98
N LEU A 108 10.81 -20.48 -25.43
CA LEU A 108 10.76 -20.81 -24.00
C LEU A 108 11.25 -19.65 -23.14
N LEU A 109 12.35 -18.99 -23.51
CA LEU A 109 12.87 -17.82 -22.78
C LEU A 109 11.87 -16.66 -22.82
N ALA A 110 11.23 -16.42 -23.97
CA ALA A 110 10.18 -15.40 -24.11
C ALA A 110 8.98 -15.69 -23.20
N ALA A 111 8.51 -16.95 -23.18
CA ALA A 111 7.42 -17.36 -22.29
C ALA A 111 7.78 -17.23 -20.80
N LYS A 112 9.03 -17.54 -20.41
CA LYS A 112 9.53 -17.31 -19.05
C LYS A 112 9.51 -15.82 -18.67
N ALA A 113 9.95 -14.97 -19.58
CA ALA A 113 9.94 -13.52 -19.36
C ALA A 113 8.49 -12.98 -19.22
N GLN A 114 7.56 -13.47 -20.04
CA GLN A 114 6.15 -13.09 -19.96
C GLN A 114 5.50 -13.53 -18.64
N LEU A 115 5.81 -14.72 -18.14
CA LEU A 115 5.37 -15.14 -16.81
C LEU A 115 5.93 -14.24 -15.70
N ALA A 116 7.20 -13.87 -15.78
CA ALA A 116 7.81 -12.97 -14.81
C ALA A 116 7.13 -11.59 -14.81
N GLN A 117 6.80 -11.05 -15.99
CA GLN A 117 6.05 -9.81 -16.15
C GLN A 117 4.64 -9.90 -15.54
N ALA A 118 3.91 -10.99 -15.84
CA ALA A 118 2.57 -11.20 -15.29
C ALA A 118 2.59 -11.31 -13.75
N LYS A 119 3.57 -12.00 -13.19
CA LYS A 119 3.77 -12.08 -11.72
C LYS A 119 4.06 -10.71 -11.10
N ALA A 120 4.86 -9.87 -11.74
CA ALA A 120 5.13 -8.51 -11.26
C ALA A 120 3.85 -7.66 -11.25
N GLN A 121 2.98 -7.79 -12.25
CA GLN A 121 1.69 -7.13 -12.31
C GLN A 121 0.74 -7.63 -11.19
N GLU A 122 0.72 -8.94 -10.92
CA GLU A 122 -0.04 -9.50 -9.79
C GLU A 122 0.40 -8.92 -8.45
N VAL A 123 1.72 -8.84 -8.21
CA VAL A 123 2.27 -8.24 -6.97
C VAL A 123 1.86 -6.78 -6.84
N SER A 124 1.92 -6.02 -7.94
CA SER A 124 1.49 -4.62 -7.95
C SER A 124 -0.01 -4.47 -7.61
N ALA A 125 -0.87 -5.27 -8.24
CA ALA A 125 -2.30 -5.26 -7.95
C ALA A 125 -2.62 -5.67 -6.51
N ARG A 126 -1.90 -6.66 -5.97
CA ARG A 126 -2.03 -7.10 -4.57
C ARG A 126 -1.61 -6.01 -3.59
N ASN A 127 -0.54 -5.28 -3.88
CA ASN A 127 -0.10 -4.15 -3.05
C ASN A 127 -1.14 -3.04 -3.07
N ASN A 128 -1.68 -2.68 -4.24
CA ASN A 128 -2.72 -1.67 -4.35
C ASN A 128 -3.97 -2.06 -3.55
N LEU A 129 -4.38 -3.32 -3.58
CA LEU A 129 -5.46 -3.82 -2.74
C LEU A 129 -5.11 -3.72 -1.25
N SER A 130 -3.89 -4.03 -0.86
CA SER A 130 -3.47 -3.91 0.55
C SER A 130 -3.51 -2.47 1.06
N TYR A 131 -3.23 -1.50 0.19
CA TYR A 131 -3.26 -0.07 0.52
C TYR A 131 -4.67 0.50 0.69
N THR A 132 -5.72 -0.22 0.26
CA THR A 132 -7.12 0.16 0.54
C THR A 132 -7.45 0.06 2.02
N VAL A 133 -6.71 -0.75 2.79
CA VAL A 133 -6.84 -0.88 4.25
C VAL A 133 -5.75 -0.02 4.89
N VAL A 134 -6.12 1.20 5.28
CA VAL A 134 -5.21 2.14 5.94
C VAL A 134 -5.04 1.75 7.39
N LYS A 135 -3.80 1.45 7.78
CA LYS A 135 -3.45 1.01 9.14
C LYS A 135 -2.56 2.03 9.84
N SER A 136 -2.58 2.00 11.17
CA SER A 136 -1.65 2.81 11.97
C SER A 136 -0.22 2.27 11.85
N PRO A 137 0.77 3.10 11.55
CA PRO A 137 2.18 2.67 11.51
C PRO A 137 2.80 2.53 12.91
N ALA A 138 2.21 3.18 13.93
CA ALA A 138 2.74 3.20 15.29
C ALA A 138 1.61 3.17 16.32
N ASP A 139 1.98 2.93 17.58
CA ASP A 139 1.08 3.08 18.72
C ASP A 139 0.90 4.59 19.01
N GLY A 140 -0.33 5.00 19.31
CA GLY A 140 -0.60 6.41 19.58
C GLY A 140 -2.07 6.72 19.80
N VAL A 141 -2.38 8.00 19.71
CA VAL A 141 -3.75 8.55 19.80
C VAL A 141 -4.12 9.17 18.46
N VAL A 142 -5.31 8.84 17.98
CA VAL A 142 -5.87 9.38 16.73
C VAL A 142 -6.25 10.85 16.95
N GLY A 143 -5.79 11.70 16.06
CA GLY A 143 -6.13 13.13 16.04
C GLY A 143 -7.53 13.39 15.46
N THR A 144 -7.67 14.51 14.76
CA THR A 144 -8.90 14.88 14.06
C THR A 144 -9.18 13.99 12.86
N LEU A 145 -10.45 13.81 12.53
CA LEU A 145 -10.93 13.01 11.39
C LEU A 145 -11.69 13.94 10.41
N PRO A 146 -10.99 14.66 9.51
CA PRO A 146 -11.63 15.58 8.58
C PRO A 146 -12.51 14.86 7.55
N TYR A 147 -12.20 13.59 7.25
CA TYR A 147 -12.93 12.79 6.25
C TYR A 147 -13.90 11.82 6.91
N ARG A 148 -15.12 11.73 6.37
CA ARG A 148 -16.19 10.84 6.80
C ARG A 148 -16.41 9.71 5.80
N VAL A 149 -17.14 8.68 6.22
CA VAL A 149 -17.62 7.61 5.32
C VAL A 149 -18.37 8.24 4.14
N GLY A 150 -18.04 7.82 2.92
CA GLY A 150 -18.53 8.38 1.66
C GLY A 150 -17.66 9.48 1.06
N ALA A 151 -16.64 9.98 1.77
CA ALA A 151 -15.70 10.94 1.19
C ALA A 151 -14.81 10.27 0.15
N LEU A 152 -14.55 10.97 -0.96
CA LEU A 152 -13.57 10.57 -1.96
C LEU A 152 -12.18 11.02 -1.50
N VAL A 153 -11.23 10.09 -1.45
CA VAL A 153 -9.84 10.35 -1.06
C VAL A 153 -8.88 9.91 -2.16
N SER A 154 -7.71 10.50 -2.18
CA SER A 154 -6.63 10.15 -3.12
C SER A 154 -5.26 10.39 -2.49
N SER A 155 -4.20 9.91 -3.11
CA SER A 155 -2.82 10.17 -2.66
C SER A 155 -2.41 11.66 -2.72
N SER A 156 -3.21 12.50 -3.35
CA SER A 156 -2.93 13.93 -3.56
C SER A 156 -3.81 14.86 -2.72
N ILE A 157 -4.47 14.36 -1.68
CA ILE A 157 -5.28 15.21 -0.78
C ILE A 157 -4.40 16.19 -0.01
N PRO A 158 -4.83 17.44 0.20
CA PRO A 158 -4.06 18.46 0.90
C PRO A 158 -3.93 18.21 2.40
N GLU A 159 -4.91 17.53 3.00
CA GLU A 159 -4.96 17.23 4.43
C GLU A 159 -4.85 15.72 4.66
N PRO A 160 -4.17 15.27 5.73
CA PRO A 160 -4.11 13.85 6.08
C PRO A 160 -5.47 13.31 6.49
N LEU A 161 -5.69 12.00 6.34
CA LEU A 161 -6.90 11.32 6.85
C LEU A 161 -7.03 11.46 8.36
N THR A 162 -5.91 11.42 9.04
CA THR A 162 -5.75 11.69 10.48
C THR A 162 -4.27 11.81 10.80
N THR A 163 -3.97 12.27 12.02
CA THR A 163 -2.63 12.23 12.60
C THR A 163 -2.63 11.23 13.75
N VAL A 164 -1.60 10.39 13.83
CA VAL A 164 -1.38 9.52 14.99
C VAL A 164 -0.25 10.09 15.82
N SER A 165 -0.57 10.55 17.02
CA SER A 165 0.38 11.15 17.97
C SER A 165 0.86 10.10 18.95
N GLY A 166 2.17 9.84 18.98
CA GLY A 166 2.83 8.99 19.97
C GLY A 166 2.80 9.64 21.36
N ASN A 167 2.04 9.06 22.27
CA ASN A 167 1.73 9.65 23.59
C ASN A 167 2.62 9.10 24.70
N SER A 168 3.78 8.49 24.40
CA SER A 168 4.67 7.93 25.41
C SER A 168 5.44 9.00 26.19
N ASP A 169 5.72 10.16 25.57
CA ASP A 169 6.42 11.29 26.21
C ASP A 169 5.88 12.60 25.63
N MET A 170 5.22 13.41 26.43
CA MET A 170 4.82 14.79 26.10
C MET A 170 5.92 15.76 26.56
N TYR A 171 6.29 16.69 25.70
CA TYR A 171 7.14 17.84 26.03
C TYR A 171 6.36 19.15 25.87
#